data_ddcd5e36d89f119f7794e99247802e94
#
_entry.id   ddcd5e36d89f119f7794e99247802e94
#
_cell.length_a   1.000
_cell.length_b   1.000
_cell.length_c   1.000
_cell.angle_alpha   90.00
_cell.angle_beta   90.00
_cell.angle_gamma   90.00
#
_symmetry.space_group_name_H-M   'P 1'
#
loop_
_entity.id
_entity.type
_entity.pdbx_description
1 polymer ?
#
loop_
_entity_poly.entity_id
_entity_poly.type
_entity_poly.pdbx_seq_one_letter_code
_entity_poly.pdbx_strand_id
1 'polypeptide(L)'
;MKRRFGRREFCIKSKSATFAVVYMADNTTKTTITPLEAAFIREHSGEDASKLLFRYSKESMEGFDVAFCVLQIESRNRLRAKLPCFAACEEFVFPPSINSSQTSGELSAQYKSSLLKGGETMVDLTCGLGVDAFFFAQKASRVCCCEKQDWLCKIAESNFKALKVDNCEFVSAACEDYLAQMEPCEVIYIDPSRRDENLARVYAVEDCSPNVVELQEQLLCKAPRVIIKLSPMSDLKSLCRDLQKVSDIHVVSVENECKEVLVELKRDYIGQLTFHAVNITKTNTDILSFNQETDETACEFVSSKEQIGRFIYEPNASLMKIGRFGRLVEKYDFKKLHPHSHLFTSDVPIEHFCGRSFEVEEIRKPNAKALKDIKKANIVVRNFPQSVKELRQQTKIKEGGEDYLFFTTLCGEEKVCLLCKRI
;
A
#
# COMPACT_ATOMS: atom_id res chain seq x y z
N MET A 1 -35.32 -45.24 16.09
CA MET A 1 -35.28 -44.05 15.21
C MET A 1 -33.88 -43.54 15.18
N LYS A 2 -33.01 -44.01 14.24
CA LYS A 2 -31.60 -43.69 14.13
C LYS A 2 -31.45 -42.51 13.17
N ARG A 3 -31.04 -41.33 13.62
CA ARG A 3 -30.66 -40.20 12.75
C ARG A 3 -29.24 -40.46 12.21
N ARG A 4 -29.12 -40.60 10.90
CA ARG A 4 -27.85 -40.64 10.16
C ARG A 4 -27.27 -39.24 10.11
N PHE A 5 -26.13 -39.04 10.72
CA PHE A 5 -25.24 -37.91 10.41
C PHE A 5 -24.45 -38.25 9.15
N GLY A 6 -24.61 -37.43 8.10
CA GLY A 6 -23.89 -37.59 6.84
C GLY A 6 -22.43 -37.26 7.01
N ARG A 7 -21.57 -38.20 6.65
CA ARG A 7 -20.13 -37.96 6.44
C ARG A 7 -19.97 -37.04 5.24
N ARG A 8 -19.43 -35.83 5.43
CA ARG A 8 -18.88 -35.02 4.34
C ARG A 8 -17.42 -35.42 4.15
N GLU A 9 -17.11 -35.99 3.00
CA GLU A 9 -15.75 -36.24 2.56
C GLU A 9 -15.13 -34.90 2.17
N PHE A 10 -14.02 -34.54 2.84
CA PHE A 10 -13.21 -33.40 2.51
C PHE A 10 -12.33 -33.72 1.31
N CYS A 11 -12.66 -33.18 0.16
CA CYS A 11 -11.79 -33.23 -1.02
C CYS A 11 -10.80 -32.05 -0.96
N ILE A 12 -9.55 -32.32 -0.59
CA ILE A 12 -8.47 -31.33 -0.54
C ILE A 12 -7.98 -31.10 -1.98
N LYS A 13 -8.47 -30.06 -2.64
CA LYS A 13 -7.85 -29.52 -3.86
C LYS A 13 -7.43 -28.07 -3.63
N SER A 14 -6.11 -27.90 -3.56
CA SER A 14 -5.27 -26.69 -3.72
C SER A 14 -5.53 -25.43 -2.91
N LYS A 15 -4.55 -25.10 -2.07
CA LYS A 15 -3.99 -23.78 -1.65
C LYS A 15 -4.97 -22.71 -1.12
N SER A 16 -4.83 -22.44 0.18
CA SER A 16 -5.24 -21.25 1.00
C SER A 16 -6.64 -20.64 0.81
N ALA A 17 -7.11 -20.37 -0.40
CA ALA A 17 -8.45 -19.81 -0.64
C ALA A 17 -9.60 -20.75 -0.27
N THR A 18 -9.40 -22.08 -0.36
CA THR A 18 -10.42 -23.08 -0.10
C THR A 18 -10.79 -23.21 1.37
N PHE A 19 -9.84 -22.86 2.26
CA PHE A 19 -10.02 -23.03 3.71
C PHE A 19 -10.89 -21.92 4.32
N ALA A 20 -10.66 -20.67 3.90
CA ALA A 20 -11.49 -19.53 4.31
C ALA A 20 -12.97 -19.72 3.91
N VAL A 21 -13.21 -20.29 2.73
CA VAL A 21 -14.58 -20.58 2.21
C VAL A 21 -15.30 -21.64 3.04
N VAL A 22 -14.61 -22.65 3.55
CA VAL A 22 -15.23 -23.71 4.38
C VAL A 22 -15.58 -23.19 5.77
N TYR A 23 -14.76 -22.30 6.36
CA TYR A 23 -15.04 -21.72 7.67
C TYR A 23 -16.22 -20.73 7.66
N MET A 24 -16.45 -20.05 6.53
CA MET A 24 -17.58 -19.12 6.37
C MET A 24 -18.96 -19.79 6.25
N ALA A 25 -19.02 -21.12 6.06
CA ALA A 25 -20.28 -21.83 5.90
C ALA A 25 -21.09 -22.03 7.20
N ASP A 26 -20.44 -21.90 8.36
CA ASP A 26 -21.09 -21.90 9.67
C ASP A 26 -21.13 -20.47 10.23
N ASN A 27 -22.32 -19.90 10.34
CA ASN A 27 -22.67 -18.51 10.68
C ASN A 27 -22.21 -18.00 12.08
N THR A 28 -21.26 -18.65 12.74
CA THR A 28 -20.72 -18.22 14.04
C THR A 28 -19.26 -17.77 13.89
N THR A 29 -19.07 -16.52 13.48
CA THR A 29 -17.73 -15.93 13.46
C THR A 29 -17.29 -15.68 14.90
N LYS A 30 -16.27 -16.41 15.34
CA LYS A 30 -15.70 -16.28 16.66
C LYS A 30 -14.94 -14.95 16.77
N THR A 31 -15.26 -14.17 17.80
CA THR A 31 -14.73 -12.80 18.02
C THR A 31 -13.63 -12.74 19.06
N THR A 32 -13.37 -13.85 19.79
CA THR A 32 -12.39 -13.90 20.88
C THR A 32 -11.56 -15.18 20.82
N ILE A 33 -10.36 -15.12 21.33
CA ILE A 33 -9.44 -16.27 21.51
C ILE A 33 -9.45 -16.64 22.97
N THR A 34 -9.73 -17.91 23.29
CA THR A 34 -9.66 -18.42 24.69
C THR A 34 -8.19 -18.62 25.11
N PRO A 35 -7.88 -18.66 26.44
CA PRO A 35 -6.52 -18.92 26.90
C PRO A 35 -5.90 -20.23 26.36
N LEU A 36 -6.72 -21.27 26.20
CA LEU A 36 -6.28 -22.56 25.65
C LEU A 36 -5.92 -22.44 24.17
N GLU A 37 -6.71 -21.70 23.38
CA GLU A 37 -6.43 -21.44 21.98
C GLU A 37 -5.21 -20.53 21.79
N ALA A 38 -5.04 -19.52 22.65
CA ALA A 38 -3.86 -18.68 22.63
C ALA A 38 -2.58 -19.48 22.89
N ALA A 39 -2.62 -20.42 23.87
CA ALA A 39 -1.51 -21.32 24.13
C ALA A 39 -1.17 -22.20 22.91
N PHE A 40 -2.17 -22.78 22.26
CA PHE A 40 -2.00 -23.59 21.06
C PHE A 40 -1.44 -22.76 19.89
N ILE A 41 -1.97 -21.56 19.65
CA ILE A 41 -1.51 -20.65 18.59
C ILE A 41 -0.04 -20.29 18.80
N ARG A 42 0.35 -20.02 20.05
CA ARG A 42 1.74 -19.68 20.41
C ARG A 42 2.69 -20.89 20.22
N GLU A 43 2.31 -22.06 20.69
CA GLU A 43 3.09 -23.29 20.58
C GLU A 43 3.38 -23.66 19.12
N HIS A 44 2.38 -23.52 18.24
CA HIS A 44 2.47 -23.87 16.84
C HIS A 44 2.77 -22.69 15.90
N SER A 45 3.22 -21.55 16.45
CA SER A 45 3.59 -20.37 15.68
C SER A 45 4.71 -20.68 14.69
N GLY A 46 4.48 -20.41 13.39
CA GLY A 46 5.45 -20.69 12.32
C GLY A 46 5.32 -22.06 11.67
N GLU A 47 4.49 -22.98 12.20
CA GLU A 47 4.21 -24.26 11.55
C GLU A 47 3.30 -24.07 10.32
N ASP A 48 3.37 -25.06 9.42
CA ASP A 48 2.52 -25.11 8.21
C ASP A 48 1.08 -25.47 8.59
N ALA A 49 0.14 -24.60 8.19
CA ALA A 49 -1.28 -24.72 8.51
C ALA A 49 -1.89 -26.06 8.04
N SER A 50 -1.50 -26.55 6.84
CA SER A 50 -2.03 -27.79 6.28
C SER A 50 -1.58 -29.01 7.09
N LYS A 51 -0.34 -28.99 7.60
CA LYS A 51 0.19 -30.05 8.46
C LYS A 51 -0.49 -30.07 9.83
N LEU A 52 -0.77 -28.91 10.40
CA LEU A 52 -1.50 -28.79 11.67
C LEU A 52 -2.92 -29.34 11.53
N LEU A 53 -3.63 -28.92 10.49
CA LEU A 53 -4.99 -29.44 10.24
C LEU A 53 -4.99 -30.97 10.10
N PHE A 54 -4.06 -31.54 9.35
CA PHE A 54 -3.99 -32.97 9.18
C PHE A 54 -3.69 -33.69 10.51
N ARG A 55 -2.76 -33.15 11.33
CA ARG A 55 -2.38 -33.72 12.64
C ARG A 55 -3.57 -33.75 13.60
N TYR A 56 -4.34 -32.65 13.68
CA TYR A 56 -5.41 -32.45 14.66
C TYR A 56 -6.82 -32.69 14.09
N SER A 57 -6.96 -33.17 12.85
CA SER A 57 -8.25 -33.39 12.18
C SER A 57 -9.21 -34.35 12.87
N LYS A 58 -8.70 -35.20 13.77
CA LYS A 58 -9.46 -36.21 14.50
C LYS A 58 -9.72 -35.82 15.97
N GLU A 59 -9.14 -34.73 16.44
CA GLU A 59 -9.28 -34.26 17.80
C GLU A 59 -10.46 -33.29 17.90
N SER A 60 -11.46 -33.67 18.66
CA SER A 60 -12.60 -32.82 19.03
C SER A 60 -12.54 -32.62 20.52
N MET A 61 -12.16 -31.42 20.95
CA MET A 61 -12.20 -31.00 22.35
C MET A 61 -13.34 -29.97 22.52
N GLU A 62 -14.16 -30.18 23.55
CA GLU A 62 -15.24 -29.24 23.85
C GLU A 62 -14.67 -27.85 24.17
N GLY A 63 -15.13 -26.81 23.49
CA GLY A 63 -14.65 -25.44 23.67
C GLY A 63 -13.33 -25.09 22.96
N PHE A 64 -12.76 -26.01 22.15
CA PHE A 64 -11.53 -25.78 21.38
C PHE A 64 -11.74 -25.98 19.89
N ASP A 65 -11.54 -24.91 19.12
CA ASP A 65 -11.69 -24.92 17.66
C ASP A 65 -10.32 -24.95 16.98
N VAL A 66 -9.90 -26.14 16.60
CA VAL A 66 -8.62 -26.36 15.86
C VAL A 66 -8.59 -25.59 14.56
N ALA A 67 -9.70 -25.56 13.79
CA ALA A 67 -9.73 -24.90 12.50
C ALA A 67 -9.56 -23.38 12.66
N PHE A 68 -10.19 -22.80 13.68
CA PHE A 68 -9.99 -21.40 14.06
C PHE A 68 -8.54 -21.13 14.46
N CYS A 69 -7.94 -21.95 15.33
CA CYS A 69 -6.55 -21.78 15.75
C CYS A 69 -5.57 -21.83 14.56
N VAL A 70 -5.75 -22.77 13.64
CA VAL A 70 -4.91 -22.89 12.45
C VAL A 70 -5.07 -21.68 11.52
N LEU A 71 -6.29 -21.17 11.35
CA LEU A 71 -6.56 -19.93 10.63
C LEU A 71 -5.79 -18.74 11.27
N GLN A 72 -5.81 -18.64 12.61
CA GLN A 72 -5.07 -17.59 13.32
C GLN A 72 -3.56 -17.71 13.12
N ILE A 73 -3.00 -18.93 13.17
CA ILE A 73 -1.57 -19.19 12.92
C ILE A 73 -1.18 -18.78 11.49
N GLU A 74 -1.94 -19.21 10.48
CA GLU A 74 -1.70 -18.86 9.08
C GLU A 74 -1.75 -17.35 8.86
N SER A 75 -2.78 -16.68 9.39
CA SER A 75 -2.97 -15.24 9.26
C SER A 75 -1.84 -14.45 9.92
N ARG A 76 -1.42 -14.85 11.13
CA ARG A 76 -0.29 -14.23 11.84
C ARG A 76 1.02 -14.39 11.07
N ASN A 77 1.31 -15.58 10.57
CA ASN A 77 2.53 -15.86 9.80
C ASN A 77 2.58 -15.03 8.51
N ARG A 78 1.46 -14.90 7.81
CA ARG A 78 1.33 -14.13 6.58
C ARG A 78 1.40 -12.62 6.80
N LEU A 79 0.84 -12.12 7.89
CA LEU A 79 0.68 -10.70 8.14
C LEU A 79 1.73 -10.10 9.09
N ARG A 80 2.54 -10.90 9.76
CA ARG A 80 3.54 -10.44 10.74
C ARG A 80 4.44 -9.32 10.23
N ALA A 81 4.88 -9.38 8.97
CA ALA A 81 5.75 -8.35 8.39
C ALA A 81 4.99 -7.05 8.06
N LYS A 82 3.68 -7.13 7.81
CA LYS A 82 2.83 -6.01 7.41
C LYS A 82 2.11 -5.37 8.60
N LEU A 83 1.74 -6.18 9.60
CA LEU A 83 0.99 -5.84 10.78
C LEU A 83 1.67 -6.41 12.05
N PRO A 84 2.91 -6.00 12.36
CA PRO A 84 3.67 -6.55 13.49
C PRO A 84 2.99 -6.35 14.85
N CYS A 85 2.42 -5.18 15.14
CA CYS A 85 1.74 -4.89 16.40
C CYS A 85 0.50 -5.78 16.59
N PHE A 86 -0.29 -5.96 15.55
CA PHE A 86 -1.50 -6.79 15.58
C PHE A 86 -1.15 -8.28 15.68
N ALA A 87 -0.11 -8.73 14.95
CA ALA A 87 0.34 -10.12 15.03
C ALA A 87 0.98 -10.48 16.38
N ALA A 88 1.49 -9.50 17.11
CA ALA A 88 2.06 -9.68 18.45
C ALA A 88 0.99 -9.76 19.56
N CYS A 89 -0.21 -9.23 19.34
CA CYS A 89 -1.30 -9.32 20.31
C CYS A 89 -1.91 -10.73 20.28
N GLU A 90 -1.74 -11.52 21.33
CA GLU A 90 -2.19 -12.92 21.39
C GLU A 90 -3.72 -13.05 21.27
N GLU A 91 -4.47 -12.10 21.80
CA GLU A 91 -5.93 -12.07 21.80
C GLU A 91 -6.54 -11.50 20.53
N PHE A 92 -5.72 -10.93 19.61
CA PHE A 92 -6.19 -10.33 18.37
C PHE A 92 -6.71 -11.40 17.39
N VAL A 93 -7.94 -11.25 16.93
CA VAL A 93 -8.59 -12.17 15.97
C VAL A 93 -8.43 -11.66 14.55
N PHE A 94 -7.78 -12.44 13.69
CA PHE A 94 -7.75 -12.22 12.25
C PHE A 94 -8.96 -12.89 11.59
N PRO A 95 -9.78 -12.16 10.84
CA PRO A 95 -10.93 -12.74 10.15
C PRO A 95 -10.52 -13.64 8.98
N PRO A 96 -11.34 -14.67 8.64
CA PRO A 96 -10.99 -15.65 7.61
C PRO A 96 -10.83 -15.07 6.20
N SER A 97 -11.52 -13.98 5.90
CA SER A 97 -11.52 -13.34 4.57
C SER A 97 -10.45 -12.26 4.39
N ILE A 98 -9.56 -12.09 5.37
CA ILE A 98 -8.57 -11.00 5.29
C ILE A 98 -7.63 -11.19 4.09
N ASN A 99 -7.75 -10.30 3.13
CA ASN A 99 -6.84 -10.27 1.99
C ASN A 99 -5.65 -9.37 2.33
N SER A 100 -4.46 -9.97 2.42
CA SER A 100 -3.23 -9.23 2.75
C SER A 100 -2.90 -8.10 1.77
N SER A 101 -3.42 -8.15 0.54
CA SER A 101 -3.23 -7.08 -0.46
C SER A 101 -4.16 -5.90 -0.26
N GLN A 102 -5.33 -6.09 0.37
CA GLN A 102 -6.34 -5.05 0.58
C GLN A 102 -6.23 -4.36 1.94
N THR A 103 -5.62 -5.01 2.93
CA THR A 103 -5.43 -4.40 4.27
C THR A 103 -4.31 -3.37 4.24
N SER A 104 -4.50 -2.21 4.87
CA SER A 104 -3.43 -1.24 5.13
C SER A 104 -2.25 -1.87 5.85
N GLY A 105 -1.02 -1.42 5.57
CA GLY A 105 0.14 -1.77 6.38
C GLY A 105 0.33 -0.76 7.52
N GLU A 106 0.99 -1.17 8.61
CA GLU A 106 1.21 -0.28 9.76
C GLU A 106 1.95 1.00 9.38
N LEU A 107 2.98 0.92 8.54
CA LEU A 107 3.74 2.10 8.12
C LEU A 107 2.87 3.13 7.38
N SER A 108 1.98 2.68 6.49
CA SER A 108 1.08 3.59 5.79
C SER A 108 -0.05 4.10 6.71
N ALA A 109 -0.52 3.28 7.67
CA ALA A 109 -1.50 3.71 8.66
C ALA A 109 -0.92 4.75 9.64
N GLN A 110 0.33 4.58 10.07
CA GLN A 110 1.07 5.58 10.86
C GLN A 110 1.21 6.90 10.11
N TYR A 111 1.53 6.85 8.81
CA TYR A 111 1.58 8.06 7.98
C TYR A 111 0.21 8.75 7.92
N LYS A 112 -0.87 8.02 7.67
CA LYS A 112 -2.24 8.59 7.71
C LYS A 112 -2.57 9.24 9.04
N SER A 113 -2.22 8.58 10.14
CA SER A 113 -2.39 9.15 11.49
C SER A 113 -1.58 10.43 11.68
N SER A 114 -0.39 10.55 11.06
CA SER A 114 0.44 11.76 11.16
C SER A 114 -0.20 12.99 10.50
N LEU A 115 -1.19 12.80 9.64
CA LEU A 115 -1.95 13.89 9.03
C LEU A 115 -2.93 14.55 10.01
N LEU A 116 -3.26 13.90 11.14
CA LEU A 116 -4.09 14.49 12.18
C LEU A 116 -3.30 15.50 13.02
N LYS A 117 -3.97 16.58 13.42
CA LYS A 117 -3.37 17.62 14.28
C LYS A 117 -3.23 17.17 15.74
N GLY A 118 -4.00 16.16 16.15
CA GLY A 118 -4.08 15.67 17.52
C GLY A 118 -5.26 16.27 18.31
N GLY A 119 -5.95 15.40 19.04
CA GLY A 119 -7.13 15.78 19.82
C GLY A 119 -8.43 15.95 19.02
N GLU A 120 -8.41 15.75 17.69
CA GLU A 120 -9.58 15.84 16.82
C GLU A 120 -10.55 14.68 17.06
N THR A 121 -11.83 14.95 16.88
CA THR A 121 -12.88 13.93 16.75
C THR A 121 -12.93 13.46 15.30
N MET A 122 -13.00 12.14 15.07
CA MET A 122 -13.08 11.64 13.71
C MET A 122 -14.02 10.45 13.55
N VAL A 123 -14.42 10.23 12.31
CA VAL A 123 -15.21 9.08 11.88
C VAL A 123 -14.45 8.35 10.75
N ASP A 124 -14.24 7.05 10.93
CA ASP A 124 -13.83 6.13 9.86
C ASP A 124 -15.09 5.45 9.32
N LEU A 125 -15.51 5.82 8.11
CA LEU A 125 -16.73 5.34 7.48
C LEU A 125 -16.62 3.94 6.84
N THR A 126 -15.42 3.36 6.86
CA THR A 126 -15.11 2.09 6.18
C THR A 126 -14.09 1.28 6.98
N CYS A 127 -14.31 1.16 8.27
CA CYS A 127 -13.33 0.72 9.26
C CYS A 127 -12.70 -0.65 8.95
N GLY A 128 -13.46 -1.61 8.42
CA GLY A 128 -12.97 -2.96 8.19
C GLY A 128 -12.44 -3.61 9.47
N LEU A 129 -11.20 -4.08 9.43
CA LEU A 129 -10.51 -4.65 10.62
C LEU A 129 -10.01 -3.57 11.61
N GLY A 130 -10.05 -2.30 11.24
CA GLY A 130 -9.66 -1.19 12.10
C GLY A 130 -8.17 -0.87 12.10
N VAL A 131 -7.40 -1.30 11.08
CA VAL A 131 -5.94 -1.01 11.08
C VAL A 131 -5.67 0.48 11.06
N ASP A 132 -6.32 1.23 10.17
CA ASP A 132 -6.16 2.69 10.10
C ASP A 132 -6.74 3.37 11.35
N ALA A 133 -7.92 2.95 11.80
CA ALA A 133 -8.58 3.45 12.99
C ALA A 133 -7.74 3.28 14.27
N PHE A 134 -6.99 2.17 14.40
CA PHE A 134 -6.07 1.96 15.53
C PHE A 134 -4.99 3.04 15.62
N PHE A 135 -4.39 3.41 14.49
CA PHE A 135 -3.38 4.46 14.49
C PHE A 135 -4.00 5.86 14.61
N PHE A 136 -5.19 6.07 14.09
CA PHE A 136 -5.94 7.31 14.32
C PHE A 136 -6.27 7.51 15.80
N ALA A 137 -6.68 6.46 16.50
CA ALA A 137 -7.01 6.51 17.92
C ALA A 137 -5.85 6.95 18.82
N GLN A 138 -4.60 6.77 18.36
CA GLN A 138 -3.41 7.24 19.11
C GLN A 138 -3.24 8.76 19.06
N LYS A 139 -3.95 9.46 18.16
CA LYS A 139 -3.88 10.92 17.98
C LYS A 139 -5.19 11.62 18.20
N ALA A 140 -6.28 11.03 17.77
CA ALA A 140 -7.62 11.57 17.92
C ALA A 140 -8.09 11.49 19.37
N SER A 141 -8.95 12.42 19.77
CA SER A 141 -9.63 12.33 21.08
C SER A 141 -10.70 11.24 21.09
N ARG A 142 -11.37 11.01 19.96
CA ARG A 142 -12.41 9.98 19.77
C ARG A 142 -12.45 9.57 18.32
N VAL A 143 -12.60 8.28 18.07
CA VAL A 143 -12.80 7.70 16.72
C VAL A 143 -14.12 6.92 16.71
N CYS A 144 -15.00 7.24 15.78
CA CYS A 144 -16.16 6.39 15.49
C CYS A 144 -15.88 5.54 14.25
N CYS A 145 -15.97 4.23 14.39
CA CYS A 145 -15.66 3.22 13.39
C CYS A 145 -16.95 2.65 12.80
N CYS A 146 -17.27 2.97 11.56
CA CYS A 146 -18.41 2.42 10.83
C CYS A 146 -17.98 1.25 9.94
N GLU A 147 -18.65 0.10 10.04
CA GLU A 147 -18.42 -1.08 9.21
C GLU A 147 -19.76 -1.73 8.85
N LYS A 148 -19.99 -1.97 7.55
CA LYS A 148 -21.25 -2.53 7.04
C LYS A 148 -21.49 -3.99 7.39
N GLN A 149 -20.41 -4.76 7.60
CA GLN A 149 -20.48 -6.17 7.94
C GLN A 149 -20.51 -6.34 9.45
N ASP A 150 -21.67 -6.63 10.03
CA ASP A 150 -21.89 -6.77 11.47
C ASP A 150 -20.87 -7.71 12.15
N TRP A 151 -20.58 -8.85 11.53
CA TRP A 151 -19.61 -9.80 12.06
C TRP A 151 -18.17 -9.22 12.12
N LEU A 152 -17.77 -8.42 11.11
CA LEU A 152 -16.45 -7.78 11.05
C LEU A 152 -16.36 -6.62 12.05
N CYS A 153 -17.44 -5.85 12.18
CA CYS A 153 -17.58 -4.80 13.18
C CYS A 153 -17.38 -5.36 14.60
N LYS A 154 -18.01 -6.48 14.94
CA LYS A 154 -17.88 -7.18 16.23
C LYS A 154 -16.46 -7.70 16.47
N ILE A 155 -15.78 -8.23 15.45
CA ILE A 155 -14.36 -8.64 15.56
C ILE A 155 -13.49 -7.41 15.82
N ALA A 156 -13.66 -6.33 15.05
CA ALA A 156 -12.89 -5.10 15.23
C ALA A 156 -13.08 -4.53 16.66
N GLU A 157 -14.31 -4.44 17.13
CA GLU A 157 -14.60 -3.99 18.52
C GLU A 157 -13.90 -4.87 19.58
N SER A 158 -13.97 -6.20 19.42
CA SER A 158 -13.29 -7.13 20.32
C SER A 158 -11.77 -6.98 20.29
N ASN A 159 -11.20 -6.80 19.08
CA ASN A 159 -9.78 -6.59 18.88
C ASN A 159 -9.27 -5.30 19.52
N PHE A 160 -10.06 -4.21 19.46
CA PHE A 160 -9.68 -2.95 20.11
C PHE A 160 -9.66 -3.06 21.62
N LYS A 161 -10.57 -3.84 22.20
CA LYS A 161 -10.51 -4.20 23.65
C LYS A 161 -9.24 -4.96 23.98
N ALA A 162 -8.85 -5.94 23.15
CA ALA A 162 -7.60 -6.70 23.33
C ALA A 162 -6.34 -5.80 23.17
N LEU A 163 -6.39 -4.82 22.27
CA LEU A 163 -5.34 -3.83 22.08
C LEU A 163 -5.35 -2.68 23.10
N LYS A 164 -6.31 -2.68 24.04
CA LYS A 164 -6.49 -1.67 25.11
C LYS A 164 -6.71 -0.26 24.56
N VAL A 165 -7.49 -0.16 23.48
CA VAL A 165 -7.93 1.11 22.89
C VAL A 165 -9.34 1.39 23.39
N ASP A 166 -9.56 2.50 24.09
CA ASP A 166 -10.79 2.86 24.79
C ASP A 166 -11.51 4.08 24.23
N ASN A 167 -10.90 4.81 23.30
CA ASN A 167 -11.46 6.00 22.66
C ASN A 167 -12.10 5.72 21.28
N CYS A 168 -12.42 4.45 20.99
CA CYS A 168 -13.09 4.04 19.75
C CYS A 168 -14.49 3.50 20.03
N GLU A 169 -15.44 3.90 19.20
CA GLU A 169 -16.81 3.40 19.18
C GLU A 169 -17.08 2.70 17.84
N PHE A 170 -17.83 1.60 17.87
CA PHE A 170 -18.11 0.79 16.71
C PHE A 170 -19.58 0.82 16.34
N VAL A 171 -19.88 1.05 15.07
CA VAL A 171 -21.25 1.11 14.52
C VAL A 171 -21.34 0.17 13.32
N SER A 172 -22.27 -0.78 13.40
CA SER A 172 -22.57 -1.69 12.31
C SER A 172 -23.63 -1.06 11.41
N ALA A 173 -23.21 -0.41 10.31
CA ALA A 173 -24.10 0.26 9.36
C ALA A 173 -23.42 0.40 7.99
N ALA A 174 -24.20 0.60 6.93
CA ALA A 174 -23.67 1.05 5.66
C ALA A 174 -23.15 2.51 5.80
N CYS A 175 -22.10 2.84 5.08
CA CYS A 175 -21.48 4.18 5.10
C CYS A 175 -22.49 5.28 4.84
N GLU A 176 -23.30 5.12 3.78
CA GLU A 176 -24.29 6.10 3.34
C GLU A 176 -25.37 6.33 4.40
N ASP A 177 -25.87 5.26 5.02
CA ASP A 177 -26.89 5.33 6.06
C ASP A 177 -26.36 5.99 7.34
N TYR A 178 -25.12 5.65 7.72
CA TYR A 178 -24.50 6.26 8.90
C TYR A 178 -24.16 7.73 8.65
N LEU A 179 -23.62 8.08 7.49
CA LEU A 179 -23.27 9.44 7.11
C LEU A 179 -24.51 10.38 7.15
N ALA A 180 -25.68 9.89 6.75
CA ALA A 180 -26.93 10.67 6.76
C ALA A 180 -27.32 11.12 8.19
N GLN A 181 -27.13 10.26 9.19
CA GLN A 181 -27.62 10.47 10.56
C GLN A 181 -26.54 10.85 11.59
N MET A 182 -25.25 10.68 11.25
CA MET A 182 -24.16 10.97 12.20
C MET A 182 -24.10 12.44 12.60
N GLU A 183 -23.66 12.72 13.82
CA GLU A 183 -23.33 14.07 14.24
C GLU A 183 -22.07 14.61 13.51
N PRO A 184 -21.93 15.91 13.33
CA PRO A 184 -20.72 16.51 12.76
C PRO A 184 -19.47 16.15 13.56
N CYS A 185 -18.34 15.95 12.86
CA CYS A 185 -17.02 15.70 13.44
C CYS A 185 -15.96 16.60 12.76
N GLU A 186 -14.73 16.56 13.25
CA GLU A 186 -13.64 17.38 12.68
C GLU A 186 -13.00 16.74 11.46
N VAL A 187 -12.91 15.40 11.43
CA VAL A 187 -12.30 14.65 10.32
C VAL A 187 -13.14 13.43 9.96
N ILE A 188 -13.39 13.24 8.68
CA ILE A 188 -13.91 11.97 8.15
C ILE A 188 -12.78 11.28 7.37
N TYR A 189 -12.60 9.98 7.61
CA TYR A 189 -11.79 9.09 6.80
C TYR A 189 -12.68 8.09 6.06
N ILE A 190 -12.34 7.80 4.80
CA ILE A 190 -13.07 6.83 3.98
C ILE A 190 -12.11 6.09 3.04
N ASP A 191 -12.18 4.76 3.02
CA ASP A 191 -11.43 3.84 2.15
C ASP A 191 -12.40 3.04 1.27
N PRO A 192 -12.91 3.63 0.19
CA PRO A 192 -13.89 2.97 -0.65
C PRO A 192 -13.28 1.76 -1.38
N SER A 193 -13.96 0.62 -1.34
CA SER A 193 -13.58 -0.58 -2.07
C SER A 193 -14.11 -0.55 -3.51
N ARG A 194 -13.51 -1.32 -4.41
CA ARG A 194 -14.04 -1.49 -5.77
C ARG A 194 -15.35 -2.27 -5.74
N ARG A 195 -16.30 -1.90 -6.60
CA ARG A 195 -17.64 -2.52 -6.64
C ARG A 195 -17.63 -3.96 -7.15
N ASP A 196 -16.67 -4.35 -7.99
CA ASP A 196 -16.68 -5.68 -8.61
C ASP A 196 -15.29 -6.20 -8.94
N GLU A 197 -14.97 -7.44 -8.54
CA GLU A 197 -13.72 -8.11 -8.89
C GLU A 197 -13.67 -8.55 -10.36
N ASN A 198 -14.81 -8.56 -11.05
CA ASN A 198 -14.99 -9.05 -12.43
C ASN A 198 -15.01 -7.96 -13.51
N LEU A 199 -15.09 -6.69 -13.16
CA LEU A 199 -15.03 -5.60 -14.14
C LEU A 199 -13.59 -5.28 -14.50
N ALA A 200 -13.25 -5.50 -15.76
CA ALA A 200 -11.95 -5.21 -16.34
C ALA A 200 -11.49 -3.78 -16.00
N ARG A 201 -10.49 -3.66 -15.11
CA ARG A 201 -9.53 -2.55 -14.96
C ARG A 201 -10.05 -1.11 -15.12
N VAL A 202 -11.23 -0.79 -14.64
CA VAL A 202 -11.63 0.61 -14.51
C VAL A 202 -11.14 1.12 -13.16
N TYR A 203 -10.30 2.16 -13.17
CA TYR A 203 -9.72 2.77 -11.97
C TYR A 203 -10.40 4.12 -11.65
N ALA A 204 -11.62 4.32 -12.15
CA ALA A 204 -12.38 5.52 -11.89
C ALA A 204 -12.89 5.55 -10.45
N VAL A 205 -12.87 6.72 -9.83
CA VAL A 205 -13.29 6.92 -8.43
C VAL A 205 -14.80 6.70 -8.27
N GLU A 206 -15.56 6.98 -9.32
CA GLU A 206 -17.02 6.77 -9.41
C GLU A 206 -17.43 5.29 -9.35
N ASP A 207 -16.51 4.36 -9.69
CA ASP A 207 -16.75 2.92 -9.63
C ASP A 207 -16.49 2.31 -8.24
N CYS A 208 -16.11 3.13 -7.27
CA CYS A 208 -15.88 2.69 -5.91
C CYS A 208 -17.20 2.57 -5.11
N SER A 209 -17.17 1.80 -4.03
CA SER A 209 -18.25 1.70 -3.06
C SER A 209 -17.67 1.90 -1.64
N PRO A 210 -18.11 2.93 -0.93
CA PRO A 210 -19.05 4.01 -1.29
C PRO A 210 -18.57 4.88 -2.47
N ASN A 211 -19.50 5.49 -3.24
CA ASN A 211 -19.14 6.41 -4.32
C ASN A 211 -18.83 7.80 -3.74
N VAL A 212 -17.55 8.08 -3.56
CA VAL A 212 -17.10 9.35 -2.93
C VAL A 212 -17.36 10.58 -3.78
N VAL A 213 -17.51 10.44 -5.10
CA VAL A 213 -17.87 11.56 -6.00
C VAL A 213 -19.29 12.05 -5.72
N GLU A 214 -20.24 11.11 -5.54
CA GLU A 214 -21.63 11.44 -5.19
C GLU A 214 -21.75 11.93 -3.75
N LEU A 215 -20.95 11.40 -2.83
CA LEU A 215 -21.04 11.69 -1.39
C LEU A 215 -20.25 12.93 -0.95
N GLN A 216 -19.37 13.50 -1.79
CA GLN A 216 -18.42 14.55 -1.37
C GLN A 216 -19.06 15.76 -0.71
N GLU A 217 -20.22 16.23 -1.20
CA GLU A 217 -20.94 17.36 -0.59
C GLU A 217 -21.45 17.00 0.81
N GLN A 218 -22.03 15.79 0.96
CA GLN A 218 -22.54 15.32 2.24
C GLN A 218 -21.39 15.09 3.24
N LEU A 219 -20.27 14.52 2.79
CA LEU A 219 -19.06 14.36 3.60
C LEU A 219 -18.56 15.71 4.12
N LEU A 220 -18.44 16.72 3.24
CA LEU A 220 -18.02 18.06 3.61
C LEU A 220 -19.06 18.83 4.44
N CYS A 221 -20.34 18.49 4.38
CA CYS A 221 -21.35 19.02 5.33
C CYS A 221 -21.15 18.49 6.75
N LYS A 222 -20.71 17.23 6.89
CA LYS A 222 -20.53 16.59 8.19
C LYS A 222 -19.15 16.85 8.83
N ALA A 223 -18.11 17.08 8.01
CA ALA A 223 -16.78 17.40 8.51
C ALA A 223 -16.11 18.52 7.69
N PRO A 224 -15.34 19.41 8.31
CA PRO A 224 -14.55 20.41 7.59
C PRO A 224 -13.39 19.80 6.81
N ARG A 225 -13.00 18.55 7.13
CA ARG A 225 -11.89 17.84 6.51
C ARG A 225 -12.25 16.38 6.24
N VAL A 226 -11.99 15.93 5.01
CA VAL A 226 -12.22 14.55 4.58
C VAL A 226 -10.93 13.99 4.01
N ILE A 227 -10.52 12.81 4.45
CA ILE A 227 -9.36 12.06 3.94
C ILE A 227 -9.90 10.83 3.22
N ILE A 228 -9.66 10.74 1.91
CA ILE A 228 -10.10 9.64 1.06
C ILE A 228 -8.87 8.80 0.69
N LYS A 229 -8.88 7.51 1.02
CA LYS A 229 -7.84 6.57 0.59
C LYS A 229 -8.28 5.89 -0.70
N LEU A 230 -7.39 5.88 -1.69
CA LEU A 230 -7.65 5.31 -3.00
C LEU A 230 -6.53 4.36 -3.43
N SER A 231 -6.84 3.55 -4.44
CA SER A 231 -5.88 2.63 -5.05
C SER A 231 -4.63 3.37 -5.56
N PRO A 232 -3.43 2.76 -5.46
CA PRO A 232 -2.23 3.32 -6.10
C PRO A 232 -2.36 3.41 -7.63
N MET A 233 -3.36 2.76 -8.22
CA MET A 233 -3.62 2.81 -9.67
C MET A 233 -4.55 3.95 -10.09
N SER A 234 -5.16 4.69 -9.17
CA SER A 234 -6.05 5.82 -9.48
C SER A 234 -5.31 6.90 -10.28
N ASP A 235 -5.96 7.43 -11.32
CA ASP A 235 -5.38 8.50 -12.13
C ASP A 235 -5.51 9.85 -11.43
N LEU A 236 -4.37 10.50 -11.15
CA LEU A 236 -4.34 11.76 -10.40
C LEU A 236 -5.05 12.91 -11.12
N LYS A 237 -5.06 12.91 -12.47
CA LYS A 237 -5.75 13.94 -13.26
C LYS A 237 -7.27 13.78 -13.14
N SER A 238 -7.77 12.56 -13.17
CA SER A 238 -9.19 12.28 -12.95
C SER A 238 -9.62 12.68 -11.55
N LEU A 239 -8.81 12.41 -10.51
CA LEU A 239 -9.09 12.84 -9.14
C LEU A 239 -9.28 14.35 -9.03
N CYS A 240 -8.40 15.13 -9.69
CA CYS A 240 -8.49 16.59 -9.70
C CYS A 240 -9.70 17.12 -10.47
N ARG A 241 -10.26 16.37 -11.42
CA ARG A 241 -11.44 16.72 -12.19
C ARG A 241 -12.73 16.36 -11.47
N ASP A 242 -12.77 15.18 -10.85
CA ASP A 242 -14.00 14.54 -10.37
C ASP A 242 -14.29 14.90 -8.90
N LEU A 243 -13.27 15.29 -8.14
CA LEU A 243 -13.41 15.73 -6.75
C LEU A 243 -13.26 17.23 -6.60
N GLN A 244 -14.11 17.82 -5.75
CA GLN A 244 -14.11 19.26 -5.44
C GLN A 244 -13.37 19.53 -4.13
N LYS A 245 -12.90 20.77 -3.96
CA LYS A 245 -12.27 21.23 -2.71
C LYS A 245 -11.03 20.40 -2.31
N VAL A 246 -10.35 19.82 -3.29
CA VAL A 246 -9.09 19.08 -3.07
C VAL A 246 -8.00 20.03 -2.64
N SER A 247 -7.48 19.85 -1.43
CA SER A 247 -6.38 20.67 -0.91
C SER A 247 -5.04 19.97 -1.10
N ASP A 248 -4.99 18.66 -0.87
CA ASP A 248 -3.76 17.88 -0.87
C ASP A 248 -3.97 16.50 -1.51
N ILE A 249 -2.98 16.03 -2.27
CA ILE A 249 -2.90 14.66 -2.76
C ILE A 249 -1.56 14.06 -2.33
N HIS A 250 -1.62 13.02 -1.51
CA HIS A 250 -0.45 12.27 -1.06
C HIS A 250 -0.33 10.97 -1.87
N VAL A 251 0.75 10.81 -2.60
CA VAL A 251 1.11 9.52 -3.20
C VAL A 251 2.06 8.82 -2.25
N VAL A 252 1.58 7.75 -1.63
CA VAL A 252 2.30 7.06 -0.56
C VAL A 252 2.93 5.76 -1.08
N SER A 253 4.25 5.69 -0.97
CA SER A 253 5.04 4.49 -1.22
C SER A 253 5.63 3.95 0.08
N VAL A 254 5.74 2.64 0.18
CA VAL A 254 6.46 1.93 1.26
C VAL A 254 7.54 1.08 0.60
N GLU A 255 8.79 1.23 1.05
CA GLU A 255 9.96 0.55 0.45
C GLU A 255 10.01 0.72 -1.08
N ASN A 256 9.75 1.94 -1.55
CA ASN A 256 9.74 2.32 -2.97
C ASN A 256 8.68 1.59 -3.84
N GLU A 257 7.62 1.10 -3.22
CA GLU A 257 6.44 0.56 -3.91
C GLU A 257 5.22 1.40 -3.58
N CYS A 258 4.56 1.98 -4.60
CA CYS A 258 3.36 2.80 -4.40
C CYS A 258 2.21 1.94 -3.84
N LYS A 259 1.72 2.30 -2.66
CA LYS A 259 0.71 1.53 -1.91
C LYS A 259 -0.68 2.15 -1.98
N GLU A 260 -0.77 3.46 -1.91
CA GLU A 260 -2.06 4.17 -1.86
C GLU A 260 -1.90 5.62 -2.33
N VAL A 261 -3.02 6.23 -2.68
CA VAL A 261 -3.18 7.66 -2.91
C VAL A 261 -4.16 8.18 -1.87
N LEU A 262 -3.80 9.21 -1.12
CA LEU A 262 -4.70 9.90 -0.20
C LEU A 262 -5.09 11.23 -0.81
N VAL A 263 -6.37 11.56 -0.75
CA VAL A 263 -6.92 12.85 -1.20
C VAL A 263 -7.53 13.53 0.00
N GLU A 264 -7.09 14.76 0.30
CA GLU A 264 -7.72 15.59 1.32
C GLU A 264 -8.66 16.60 0.69
N LEU A 265 -9.92 16.59 1.15
CA LEU A 265 -10.90 17.63 0.85
C LEU A 265 -11.05 18.53 2.08
N LYS A 266 -11.12 19.84 1.86
CA LYS A 266 -11.38 20.84 2.93
C LYS A 266 -12.56 21.72 2.51
N ARG A 267 -13.60 21.82 3.34
CA ARG A 267 -14.89 22.47 3.07
C ARG A 267 -14.76 23.85 2.41
N ASP A 268 -13.97 24.72 2.97
CA ASP A 268 -13.84 26.10 2.53
C ASP A 268 -12.53 26.38 1.78
N TYR A 269 -11.94 25.33 1.18
CA TYR A 269 -10.66 25.47 0.51
C TYR A 269 -10.78 26.25 -0.79
N ILE A 270 -9.96 27.30 -0.90
CA ILE A 270 -9.80 28.15 -2.08
C ILE A 270 -8.34 28.27 -2.53
N GLY A 271 -7.44 27.51 -1.89
CA GLY A 271 -6.01 27.51 -2.20
C GLY A 271 -5.65 26.63 -3.40
N GLN A 272 -4.35 26.53 -3.64
CA GLN A 272 -3.78 25.69 -4.69
C GLN A 272 -3.59 24.26 -4.19
N LEU A 273 -3.92 23.28 -5.04
CA LEU A 273 -3.66 21.87 -4.76
C LEU A 273 -2.16 21.62 -4.55
N THR A 274 -1.84 20.93 -3.45
CA THR A 274 -0.49 20.49 -3.15
C THR A 274 -0.36 18.98 -3.36
N PHE A 275 0.68 18.57 -4.09
CA PHE A 275 1.08 17.16 -4.21
C PHE A 275 2.18 16.84 -3.21
N HIS A 276 2.07 15.68 -2.54
CA HIS A 276 3.06 15.16 -1.61
C HIS A 276 3.53 13.79 -2.13
N ALA A 277 4.79 13.71 -2.54
CA ALA A 277 5.44 12.45 -2.84
C ALA A 277 6.02 11.89 -1.52
N VAL A 278 5.45 10.82 -1.04
CA VAL A 278 5.81 10.21 0.25
C VAL A 278 6.42 8.85 0.00
N ASN A 279 7.63 8.61 0.51
CA ASN A 279 8.24 7.29 0.49
C ASN A 279 8.69 6.89 1.89
N ILE A 280 8.05 5.88 2.45
CA ILE A 280 8.28 5.39 3.80
C ILE A 280 9.20 4.18 3.72
N THR A 281 10.31 4.24 4.44
CA THR A 281 11.19 3.12 4.66
C THR A 281 11.16 2.72 6.15
N LYS A 282 11.83 1.65 6.52
CA LYS A 282 11.95 1.24 7.92
C LYS A 282 12.67 2.26 8.80
N THR A 283 13.49 3.12 8.21
CA THR A 283 14.37 4.04 8.94
C THR A 283 14.03 5.51 8.72
N ASN A 284 13.32 5.84 7.64
CA ASN A 284 13.04 7.23 7.27
C ASN A 284 11.71 7.36 6.49
N THR A 285 11.16 8.57 6.50
CA THR A 285 10.05 8.99 5.64
C THR A 285 10.47 10.21 4.84
N ASP A 286 10.67 10.02 3.55
CA ASP A 286 11.00 11.10 2.62
C ASP A 286 9.71 11.71 2.09
N ILE A 287 9.56 13.03 2.22
CA ILE A 287 8.42 13.78 1.70
C ILE A 287 8.92 14.93 0.83
N LEU A 288 8.45 14.98 -0.40
CA LEU A 288 8.64 16.11 -1.29
C LEU A 288 7.29 16.67 -1.71
N SER A 289 7.07 17.95 -1.41
CA SER A 289 5.81 18.63 -1.66
C SER A 289 5.98 19.75 -2.69
N PHE A 290 4.96 19.94 -3.55
CA PHE A 290 4.94 21.01 -4.55
C PHE A 290 3.50 21.35 -4.97
N ASN A 291 3.26 22.61 -5.32
CA ASN A 291 1.94 23.12 -5.73
C ASN A 291 1.65 22.80 -7.21
N GLN A 292 0.36 22.73 -7.55
CA GLN A 292 -0.10 22.41 -8.91
C GLN A 292 0.23 23.49 -9.95
N GLU A 293 0.09 24.76 -9.58
CA GLU A 293 -0.03 25.90 -10.53
C GLU A 293 1.26 26.38 -11.18
N THR A 294 2.38 25.81 -10.87
CA THR A 294 3.60 26.34 -11.44
C THR A 294 3.92 25.66 -12.74
N ASP A 295 4.14 26.44 -13.78
CA ASP A 295 4.72 25.97 -15.02
C ASP A 295 5.97 25.17 -14.72
N GLU A 296 5.99 23.94 -15.24
CA GLU A 296 7.17 23.09 -15.02
C GLU A 296 8.35 23.71 -15.76
N THR A 297 9.46 23.90 -15.06
CA THR A 297 10.73 24.27 -15.72
C THR A 297 11.06 23.22 -16.77
N ALA A 298 11.39 23.68 -17.96
CA ALA A 298 11.78 22.80 -19.06
C ALA A 298 13.02 21.99 -18.65
N CYS A 299 12.93 20.67 -18.71
CA CYS A 299 14.07 19.81 -18.45
C CYS A 299 15.10 19.95 -19.58
N GLU A 300 16.36 20.18 -19.25
CA GLU A 300 17.46 19.95 -20.19
C GLU A 300 17.64 18.45 -20.39
N PHE A 301 17.85 18.06 -21.68
CA PHE A 301 18.01 16.65 -22.05
C PHE A 301 19.43 16.34 -22.49
N VAL A 302 19.88 15.13 -22.15
CA VAL A 302 21.17 14.58 -22.57
C VAL A 302 21.04 13.97 -23.97
N SER A 303 21.75 14.53 -24.95
CA SER A 303 21.71 14.09 -26.35
C SER A 303 22.80 13.07 -26.70
N SER A 304 23.94 13.08 -26.00
CA SER A 304 25.04 12.16 -26.22
C SER A 304 25.62 11.64 -24.91
N LYS A 305 26.34 10.54 -24.96
CA LYS A 305 26.96 9.91 -23.76
C LYS A 305 27.99 10.79 -23.06
N GLU A 306 28.64 11.72 -23.80
CA GLU A 306 29.63 12.68 -23.25
C GLU A 306 28.97 13.71 -22.32
N GLN A 307 27.65 13.88 -22.41
CA GLN A 307 26.88 14.79 -21.55
C GLN A 307 26.33 14.10 -20.28
N ILE A 308 26.55 12.79 -20.15
CA ILE A 308 26.16 12.07 -18.94
C ILE A 308 27.14 12.43 -17.82
N GLY A 309 26.63 12.97 -16.74
CA GLY A 309 27.43 13.31 -15.55
C GLY A 309 27.85 12.08 -14.75
N ARG A 310 28.65 12.33 -13.74
CA ARG A 310 29.21 11.31 -12.85
C ARG A 310 28.13 10.54 -12.07
N PHE A 311 26.97 11.13 -11.84
CA PHE A 311 25.90 10.55 -11.00
C PHE A 311 24.62 10.36 -11.79
N ILE A 312 23.90 9.26 -11.48
CA ILE A 312 22.56 8.96 -11.99
C ILE A 312 21.57 8.90 -10.84
N TYR A 313 20.41 9.50 -11.07
CA TYR A 313 19.31 9.56 -10.09
C TYR A 313 18.05 8.98 -10.67
N GLU A 314 17.42 8.10 -9.89
CA GLU A 314 16.11 7.54 -10.20
C GLU A 314 15.11 7.94 -9.12
N PRO A 315 14.09 8.75 -9.42
CA PRO A 315 13.07 9.16 -8.46
C PRO A 315 12.36 7.97 -7.83
N ASN A 316 11.91 8.12 -6.59
CA ASN A 316 11.11 7.10 -5.94
C ASN A 316 9.75 6.90 -6.61
N ALA A 317 9.05 5.81 -6.25
CA ALA A 317 7.80 5.42 -6.88
C ALA A 317 6.69 6.47 -6.75
N SER A 318 6.67 7.26 -5.66
CA SER A 318 5.70 8.33 -5.45
C SER A 318 5.92 9.47 -6.43
N LEU A 319 7.18 9.92 -6.59
CA LEU A 319 7.56 10.94 -7.55
C LEU A 319 7.29 10.50 -8.99
N MET A 320 7.61 9.23 -9.29
CA MET A 320 7.33 8.63 -10.60
C MET A 320 5.84 8.67 -10.94
N LYS A 321 4.97 8.41 -9.96
CA LYS A 321 3.52 8.45 -10.16
C LYS A 321 2.99 9.87 -10.32
N ILE A 322 3.49 10.83 -9.57
CA ILE A 322 3.08 12.23 -9.68
C ILE A 322 3.52 12.83 -11.03
N GLY A 323 4.73 12.49 -11.50
CA GLY A 323 5.19 12.80 -12.85
C GLY A 323 5.59 14.25 -13.09
N ARG A 324 5.68 15.10 -12.06
CA ARG A 324 6.06 16.53 -12.19
C ARG A 324 7.58 16.71 -12.14
N PHE A 325 8.25 16.24 -13.17
CA PHE A 325 9.73 16.17 -13.22
C PHE A 325 10.43 17.51 -13.36
N GLY A 326 9.79 18.52 -13.95
CA GLY A 326 10.33 19.88 -14.00
C GLY A 326 10.60 20.46 -12.62
N ARG A 327 9.79 20.09 -11.62
CA ARG A 327 10.00 20.48 -10.23
C ARG A 327 11.22 19.82 -9.59
N LEU A 328 11.57 18.62 -10.02
CA LEU A 328 12.82 17.98 -9.57
C LEU A 328 14.03 18.69 -10.15
N VAL A 329 13.96 19.12 -11.42
CA VAL A 329 15.04 19.89 -12.08
C VAL A 329 15.28 21.22 -11.37
N GLU A 330 14.23 21.96 -11.03
CA GLU A 330 14.35 23.21 -10.26
C GLU A 330 15.01 23.00 -8.90
N LYS A 331 14.67 21.90 -8.22
CA LYS A 331 15.18 21.63 -6.89
C LYS A 331 16.62 21.14 -6.87
N TYR A 332 17.00 20.30 -7.84
CA TYR A 332 18.24 19.51 -7.77
C TYR A 332 19.27 19.90 -8.84
N ASP A 333 18.96 20.82 -9.76
CA ASP A 333 19.87 21.30 -10.81
C ASP A 333 20.56 20.15 -11.57
N PHE A 334 19.79 19.24 -12.14
CA PHE A 334 20.27 18.11 -12.91
C PHE A 334 19.61 18.04 -14.31
N LYS A 335 20.21 17.28 -15.24
CA LYS A 335 19.69 17.03 -16.58
C LYS A 335 18.94 15.71 -16.62
N LYS A 336 17.94 15.62 -17.50
CA LYS A 336 17.19 14.37 -17.74
C LYS A 336 17.77 13.62 -18.92
N LEU A 337 17.94 12.29 -18.82
CA LEU A 337 18.55 11.52 -19.91
C LEU A 337 17.67 11.47 -21.17
N HIS A 338 16.34 11.41 -20.99
CA HIS A 338 15.36 11.39 -22.07
C HIS A 338 13.97 11.74 -21.54
N PRO A 339 13.06 12.34 -22.31
CA PRO A 339 11.69 12.62 -21.86
C PRO A 339 10.98 11.42 -21.22
N HIS A 340 11.23 10.21 -21.70
CA HIS A 340 10.57 8.97 -21.24
C HIS A 340 11.41 8.06 -20.34
N SER A 341 12.69 8.38 -20.07
CA SER A 341 13.54 7.51 -19.20
C SER A 341 13.28 7.70 -17.72
N HIS A 342 12.90 8.93 -17.31
CA HIS A 342 12.79 9.33 -15.92
C HIS A 342 14.05 9.06 -15.08
N LEU A 343 15.21 9.11 -15.76
CA LEU A 343 16.54 9.10 -15.17
C LEU A 343 17.14 10.49 -15.30
N PHE A 344 17.85 10.91 -14.28
CA PHE A 344 18.51 12.21 -14.22
C PHE A 344 20.00 12.05 -13.96
N THR A 345 20.80 13.06 -14.33
CA THR A 345 22.25 13.02 -14.17
C THR A 345 22.81 14.37 -13.73
N SER A 346 23.87 14.36 -12.93
CA SER A 346 24.67 15.52 -12.58
C SER A 346 26.14 15.14 -12.40
N ASP A 347 27.03 16.13 -12.45
CA ASP A 347 28.45 15.95 -12.19
C ASP A 347 28.78 16.06 -10.69
N VAL A 348 27.88 16.66 -9.92
CA VAL A 348 28.01 16.87 -8.46
C VAL A 348 27.02 15.96 -7.74
N PRO A 349 27.43 15.32 -6.62
CA PRO A 349 26.51 14.48 -5.85
C PRO A 349 25.40 15.33 -5.23
N ILE A 350 24.15 14.83 -5.32
CA ILE A 350 22.97 15.45 -4.71
C ILE A 350 22.70 14.76 -3.38
N GLU A 351 22.85 15.51 -2.31
CA GLU A 351 22.50 15.02 -0.97
C GLU A 351 20.96 14.97 -0.80
N HIS A 352 20.50 13.99 -0.04
CA HIS A 352 19.06 13.81 0.28
C HIS A 352 18.14 13.78 -0.93
N PHE A 353 18.58 13.13 -2.02
CA PHE A 353 17.71 12.91 -3.18
C PHE A 353 16.54 11.97 -2.81
N CYS A 354 15.32 12.37 -3.17
CA CYS A 354 14.12 11.57 -2.93
C CYS A 354 14.00 10.41 -3.94
N GLY A 355 14.89 9.44 -3.83
CA GLY A 355 14.98 8.32 -4.76
C GLY A 355 16.22 7.48 -4.54
N ARG A 356 16.72 6.88 -5.61
CA ARG A 356 17.98 6.12 -5.62
C ARG A 356 19.06 6.89 -6.33
N SER A 357 20.24 6.97 -5.74
CA SER A 357 21.42 7.64 -6.28
C SER A 357 22.48 6.60 -6.64
N PHE A 358 23.18 6.84 -7.75
CA PHE A 358 24.18 5.93 -8.27
C PHE A 358 25.37 6.74 -8.82
N GLU A 359 26.58 6.24 -8.62
CA GLU A 359 27.77 6.72 -9.28
C GLU A 359 28.03 5.91 -10.55
N VAL A 360 28.30 6.58 -11.67
CA VAL A 360 28.62 5.97 -12.97
C VAL A 360 30.08 5.57 -12.97
N GLU A 361 30.36 4.28 -13.06
CA GLU A 361 31.72 3.77 -13.22
C GLU A 361 32.14 3.72 -14.69
N GLU A 362 31.22 3.33 -15.57
CA GLU A 362 31.53 3.17 -17.00
C GLU A 362 30.26 3.27 -17.87
N ILE A 363 30.41 3.84 -19.05
CA ILE A 363 29.37 3.89 -20.08
C ILE A 363 29.77 2.90 -21.19
N ARG A 364 28.92 1.87 -21.39
CA ARG A 364 29.19 0.78 -22.33
C ARG A 364 28.14 0.72 -23.44
N LYS A 365 28.49 0.04 -24.53
CA LYS A 365 27.50 -0.34 -25.55
C LYS A 365 26.55 -1.40 -24.99
N PRO A 366 25.23 -1.30 -25.23
CA PRO A 366 24.25 -2.22 -24.65
C PRO A 366 24.16 -3.56 -25.41
N ASN A 367 25.26 -4.30 -25.48
CA ASN A 367 25.35 -5.59 -26.16
C ASN A 367 26.17 -6.60 -25.37
N ALA A 368 25.95 -7.90 -25.62
CA ALA A 368 26.59 -9.00 -24.91
C ALA A 368 28.14 -8.98 -24.98
N LYS A 369 28.71 -8.46 -26.10
CA LYS A 369 30.15 -8.39 -26.28
C LYS A 369 30.79 -7.37 -25.30
N ALA A 370 30.16 -6.22 -25.15
CA ALA A 370 30.67 -5.15 -24.26
C ALA A 370 30.46 -5.45 -22.77
N LEU A 371 29.59 -6.41 -22.43
CA LEU A 371 29.22 -6.77 -21.06
C LEU A 371 29.72 -8.17 -20.63
N LYS A 372 30.60 -8.79 -21.42
CA LYS A 372 31.05 -10.19 -21.24
C LYS A 372 31.79 -10.47 -19.93
N ASP A 373 32.41 -9.45 -19.34
CA ASP A 373 33.14 -9.47 -18.08
C ASP A 373 32.21 -9.40 -16.85
N ILE A 374 30.98 -8.91 -17.02
CA ILE A 374 30.00 -8.77 -15.93
C ILE A 374 29.22 -10.08 -15.80
N LYS A 375 29.40 -10.77 -14.70
CA LYS A 375 28.73 -12.07 -14.44
C LYS A 375 27.43 -11.93 -13.65
N LYS A 376 27.33 -10.89 -12.80
CA LYS A 376 26.21 -10.67 -11.88
C LYS A 376 25.96 -9.17 -11.72
N ALA A 377 24.72 -8.72 -11.93
CA ALA A 377 24.32 -7.33 -11.75
C ALA A 377 22.79 -7.17 -11.64
N ASN A 378 22.35 -6.04 -11.08
CA ASN A 378 20.98 -5.61 -11.05
C ASN A 378 20.65 -4.84 -12.34
N ILE A 379 19.90 -5.46 -13.25
CA ILE A 379 19.54 -4.83 -14.52
C ILE A 379 18.31 -3.95 -14.34
N VAL A 380 18.42 -2.68 -14.71
CA VAL A 380 17.34 -1.69 -14.74
C VAL A 380 17.13 -1.22 -16.19
N VAL A 381 15.89 -1.22 -16.64
CA VAL A 381 15.51 -0.81 -17.99
C VAL A 381 14.62 0.42 -17.92
N ARG A 382 15.02 1.51 -18.59
CA ARG A 382 14.27 2.75 -18.71
C ARG A 382 14.35 3.29 -20.13
N ASN A 383 13.21 3.39 -20.81
CA ASN A 383 13.15 3.82 -22.21
C ASN A 383 14.09 3.02 -23.13
N PHE A 384 14.01 1.70 -23.09
CA PHE A 384 14.84 0.80 -23.89
C PHE A 384 13.98 -0.30 -24.52
N PRO A 385 14.28 -0.72 -25.76
CA PRO A 385 13.39 -1.61 -26.51
C PRO A 385 13.32 -3.06 -25.98
N GLN A 386 14.29 -3.48 -25.18
CA GLN A 386 14.37 -4.83 -24.64
C GLN A 386 13.99 -4.87 -23.15
N SER A 387 13.29 -5.92 -22.78
CA SER A 387 12.96 -6.19 -21.37
C SER A 387 14.17 -6.73 -20.59
N VAL A 388 14.12 -6.66 -19.26
CA VAL A 388 15.12 -7.26 -18.35
C VAL A 388 15.32 -8.75 -18.66
N LYS A 389 14.23 -9.47 -18.96
CA LYS A 389 14.28 -10.92 -19.27
C LYS A 389 15.07 -11.18 -20.55
N GLU A 390 14.83 -10.43 -21.62
CA GLU A 390 15.53 -10.54 -22.89
C GLU A 390 17.00 -10.19 -22.75
N LEU A 391 17.33 -9.10 -22.06
CA LEU A 391 18.71 -8.71 -21.77
C LEU A 391 19.47 -9.79 -20.99
N ARG A 392 18.85 -10.39 -19.96
CA ARG A 392 19.46 -11.51 -19.24
C ARG A 392 19.69 -12.76 -20.12
N GLN A 393 18.76 -13.05 -21.03
CA GLN A 393 18.94 -14.17 -21.96
C GLN A 393 20.11 -13.94 -22.91
N GLN A 394 20.30 -12.69 -23.41
CA GLN A 394 21.37 -12.33 -24.33
C GLN A 394 22.74 -12.22 -23.66
N THR A 395 22.80 -11.57 -22.49
CA THR A 395 24.06 -11.26 -21.82
C THR A 395 24.53 -12.38 -20.87
N LYS A 396 23.62 -13.27 -20.44
CA LYS A 396 23.83 -14.32 -19.44
C LYS A 396 24.19 -13.79 -18.03
N ILE A 397 23.98 -12.50 -17.77
CA ILE A 397 24.22 -11.84 -16.50
C ILE A 397 23.20 -12.35 -15.47
N LYS A 398 23.65 -12.85 -14.32
CA LYS A 398 22.82 -13.30 -13.21
C LYS A 398 22.31 -12.11 -12.41
N GLU A 399 21.16 -12.30 -11.71
CA GLU A 399 20.59 -11.28 -10.84
C GLU A 399 21.38 -11.09 -9.54
N GLY A 400 21.45 -9.82 -9.05
CA GLY A 400 22.03 -9.43 -7.77
C GLY A 400 23.48 -8.97 -7.88
N GLY A 401 24.15 -8.83 -6.75
CA GLY A 401 25.45 -8.17 -6.62
C GLY A 401 25.27 -6.67 -6.32
N GLU A 402 26.38 -5.94 -6.30
CA GLU A 402 26.44 -4.51 -6.00
C GLU A 402 26.33 -3.66 -7.25
N ASP A 403 26.61 -4.22 -8.42
CA ASP A 403 26.57 -3.53 -9.70
C ASP A 403 25.13 -3.33 -10.19
N TYR A 404 24.90 -2.15 -10.75
CA TYR A 404 23.65 -1.80 -11.45
C TYR A 404 23.97 -1.50 -12.92
N LEU A 405 23.17 -2.07 -13.82
CA LEU A 405 23.24 -1.84 -15.25
C LEU A 405 21.96 -1.13 -15.71
N PHE A 406 22.08 0.16 -15.99
CA PHE A 406 20.96 0.93 -16.54
C PHE A 406 21.00 0.89 -18.08
N PHE A 407 20.04 0.22 -18.67
CA PHE A 407 19.83 0.25 -20.11
C PHE A 407 18.82 1.35 -20.45
N THR A 408 19.27 2.34 -21.24
CA THR A 408 18.41 3.47 -21.60
C THR A 408 18.76 4.01 -22.98
N THR A 409 17.87 4.84 -23.55
CA THR A 409 18.08 5.59 -24.77
C THR A 409 18.15 7.07 -24.39
N LEU A 410 19.16 7.78 -24.88
CA LEU A 410 19.33 9.22 -24.70
C LEU A 410 18.42 10.02 -25.63
N CYS A 411 18.28 11.32 -25.38
CA CYS A 411 17.43 12.18 -26.23
C CYS A 411 17.90 12.24 -27.71
N GLY A 412 19.21 12.04 -27.95
CA GLY A 412 19.79 11.90 -29.30
C GLY A 412 19.69 10.48 -29.89
N GLU A 413 18.76 9.63 -29.41
CA GLU A 413 18.54 8.25 -29.86
C GLU A 413 19.72 7.28 -29.63
N GLU A 414 20.80 7.73 -29.01
CA GLU A 414 21.92 6.85 -28.64
C GLU A 414 21.50 5.88 -27.52
N LYS A 415 21.71 4.58 -27.75
CA LYS A 415 21.45 3.53 -26.76
C LYS A 415 22.70 3.24 -25.94
N VAL A 416 22.58 3.32 -24.63
CA VAL A 416 23.71 3.16 -23.69
C VAL A 416 23.36 2.15 -22.59
N CYS A 417 24.41 1.55 -22.03
CA CYS A 417 24.36 0.79 -20.80
C CYS A 417 25.31 1.46 -19.79
N LEU A 418 24.76 1.95 -18.67
CA LEU A 418 25.52 2.58 -17.61
C LEU A 418 25.83 1.53 -16.54
N LEU A 419 27.11 1.27 -16.30
CA LEU A 419 27.57 0.48 -15.15
C LEU A 419 27.70 1.43 -13.97
N CYS A 420 26.95 1.16 -12.90
CA CYS A 420 26.84 2.06 -11.77
C CYS A 420 26.96 1.31 -10.43
N LYS A 421 27.42 2.02 -9.42
CA LYS A 421 27.34 1.62 -7.98
C LYS A 421 26.30 2.47 -7.28
N ARG A 422 25.55 1.85 -6.40
CA ARG A 422 24.60 2.58 -5.53
C ARG A 422 25.38 3.33 -4.44
N ILE A 423 25.04 4.58 -4.21
CA ILE A 423 25.60 5.45 -3.16
C ILE A 423 24.54 5.84 -2.13
#